data_70af96ed5c32a856c103bef8ab4085d8
#
_entry.id   70af96ed5c32a856c103bef8ab4085d8
#
_cell.length_a   1.000
_cell.length_b   1.000
_cell.length_c   1.000
_cell.angle_alpha   90.00
_cell.angle_beta   90.00
_cell.angle_gamma   90.00
#
_symmetry.space_group_name_H-M   'P 1'
#
loop_
_entity.id
_entity.type
_entity.pdbx_description
1 polymer ?
#
loop_
_entity_poly.entity_id
_entity_poly.type
_entity_poly.pdbx_seq_one_letter_code
_entity_poly.pdbx_strand_id
1 'polypeptide(L)'
;FRTGGMIAAVGSVLLTPWNLFQSPELIHYTLDVLGAFIGPLFGILLTDFYIIKRSKVYVDDLFDDTPKGRYWYKSGFNPKAILALLPSVAIGLIISFIPALHEVANFSWFIGAFLSAGCYRWLARAEKESGVLGYNGQVVVSKD
;
A
#
# COMPACT_ATOMS: atom_id res chain seq x y z
N PHE A 1 -18.81 4.39 -4.99
CA PHE A 1 -19.17 2.97 -4.87
C PHE A 1 -19.56 2.35 -6.22
N ARG A 2 -20.43 2.99 -7.02
CA ARG A 2 -20.89 2.49 -8.33
C ARG A 2 -19.74 2.31 -9.33
N THR A 3 -18.86 3.30 -9.44
CA THR A 3 -17.72 3.27 -10.38
C THR A 3 -16.72 2.16 -10.02
N GLY A 4 -16.43 1.97 -8.73
CA GLY A 4 -15.54 0.89 -8.27
C GLY A 4 -16.13 -0.50 -8.55
N GLY A 5 -17.45 -0.68 -8.34
CA GLY A 5 -18.14 -1.90 -8.67
C GLY A 5 -18.14 -2.22 -10.17
N MET A 6 -18.30 -1.21 -11.03
CA MET A 6 -18.23 -1.39 -12.48
C MET A 6 -16.82 -1.79 -12.94
N ILE A 7 -15.78 -1.14 -12.40
CA ILE A 7 -14.38 -1.47 -12.71
C ILE A 7 -14.07 -2.90 -12.27
N ALA A 8 -14.49 -3.29 -11.07
CA ALA A 8 -14.30 -4.64 -10.56
C ALA A 8 -15.04 -5.70 -11.41
N ALA A 9 -16.29 -5.42 -11.82
CA ALA A 9 -17.08 -6.31 -12.66
C ALA A 9 -16.44 -6.50 -14.05
N VAL A 10 -16.04 -5.42 -14.71
CA VAL A 10 -15.36 -5.47 -16.01
C VAL A 10 -14.00 -6.18 -15.85
N GLY A 11 -13.24 -5.87 -14.83
CA GLY A 11 -11.96 -6.51 -14.53
C GLY A 11 -12.10 -8.01 -14.30
N SER A 12 -13.13 -8.48 -13.59
CA SER A 12 -13.38 -9.90 -13.35
C SER A 12 -13.73 -10.67 -14.62
N VAL A 13 -14.45 -10.04 -15.54
CA VAL A 13 -14.75 -10.65 -16.86
C VAL A 13 -13.50 -10.73 -17.72
N LEU A 14 -12.65 -9.70 -17.73
CA LEU A 14 -11.41 -9.67 -18.50
C LEU A 14 -10.37 -10.66 -18.00
N LEU A 15 -10.30 -10.90 -16.68
CA LEU A 15 -9.40 -11.88 -16.08
C LEU A 15 -9.81 -13.33 -16.38
N THR A 16 -11.01 -13.55 -16.93
CA THR A 16 -11.52 -14.86 -17.35
C THR A 16 -11.12 -16.00 -16.38
N PRO A 17 -11.63 -15.98 -15.12
CA PRO A 17 -11.17 -16.90 -14.06
C PRO A 17 -11.34 -18.37 -14.44
N TRP A 18 -12.26 -18.72 -15.34
CA TRP A 18 -12.43 -20.08 -15.86
C TRP A 18 -11.24 -20.59 -16.66
N ASN A 19 -10.45 -19.72 -17.31
CA ASN A 19 -9.23 -20.12 -18.01
C ASN A 19 -8.06 -20.39 -17.03
N LEU A 20 -8.08 -19.74 -15.87
CA LEU A 20 -7.06 -19.94 -14.82
C LEU A 20 -7.09 -21.36 -14.27
N PHE A 21 -8.27 -22.00 -14.17
CA PHE A 21 -8.39 -23.37 -13.67
C PHE A 21 -7.84 -24.45 -14.59
N GLN A 22 -7.57 -24.13 -15.85
CA GLN A 22 -7.03 -25.07 -16.82
C GLN A 22 -5.49 -25.16 -16.80
N SER A 23 -4.82 -24.18 -16.18
CA SER A 23 -3.36 -24.12 -16.13
C SER A 23 -2.90 -23.85 -14.71
N PRO A 24 -2.36 -24.86 -13.99
CA PRO A 24 -1.83 -24.65 -12.62
C PRO A 24 -0.79 -23.53 -12.54
N GLU A 25 0.03 -23.38 -13.57
CA GLU A 25 1.04 -22.32 -13.67
C GLU A 25 0.43 -20.91 -13.63
N LEU A 26 -0.68 -20.69 -14.31
CA LEU A 26 -1.37 -19.40 -14.31
C LEU A 26 -1.94 -19.06 -12.92
N ILE A 27 -2.36 -20.08 -12.15
CA ILE A 27 -2.83 -19.89 -10.78
C ILE A 27 -1.67 -19.40 -9.91
N HIS A 28 -0.49 -20.03 -10.01
CA HIS A 28 0.70 -19.62 -9.26
C HIS A 28 1.10 -18.18 -9.59
N TYR A 29 1.24 -17.83 -10.87
CA TYR A 29 1.55 -16.45 -11.26
C TYR A 29 0.54 -15.43 -10.77
N THR A 30 -0.75 -15.75 -10.80
CA THR A 30 -1.80 -14.85 -10.32
C THR A 30 -1.69 -14.63 -8.82
N LEU A 31 -1.45 -15.69 -8.05
CA LEU A 31 -1.26 -15.61 -6.60
C LEU A 31 0.01 -14.85 -6.24
N ASP A 32 1.09 -15.05 -6.97
CA ASP A 32 2.35 -14.33 -6.75
C ASP A 32 2.19 -12.84 -7.03
N VAL A 33 1.52 -12.47 -8.12
CA VAL A 33 1.21 -11.07 -8.43
C VAL A 33 0.33 -10.44 -7.35
N LEU A 34 -0.74 -11.12 -6.92
CA LEU A 34 -1.58 -10.65 -5.82
C LEU A 34 -0.78 -10.50 -4.51
N GLY A 35 0.07 -11.48 -4.19
CA GLY A 35 0.96 -11.43 -3.04
C GLY A 35 1.91 -10.24 -3.07
N ALA A 36 2.48 -9.95 -4.25
CA ALA A 36 3.37 -8.82 -4.47
C ALA A 36 2.70 -7.45 -4.21
N PHE A 37 1.38 -7.34 -4.36
CA PHE A 37 0.62 -6.13 -4.02
C PHE A 37 0.12 -6.13 -2.57
N ILE A 38 -0.46 -7.22 -2.11
CA ILE A 38 -1.12 -7.30 -0.80
C ILE A 38 -0.08 -7.20 0.33
N GLY A 39 1.09 -7.83 0.18
CA GLY A 39 2.16 -7.78 1.17
C GLY A 39 2.58 -6.35 1.52
N PRO A 40 3.03 -5.55 0.54
CA PRO A 40 3.38 -4.16 0.75
C PRO A 40 2.25 -3.30 1.33
N LEU A 41 1.01 -3.46 0.86
CA LEU A 41 -0.14 -2.76 1.42
C LEU A 41 -0.32 -3.06 2.91
N PHE A 42 -0.23 -4.34 3.28
CA PHE A 42 -0.33 -4.78 4.66
C PHE A 42 0.78 -4.21 5.53
N GLY A 43 2.02 -4.21 5.04
CA GLY A 43 3.18 -3.63 5.72
C GLY A 43 3.02 -2.14 6.02
N ILE A 44 2.54 -1.36 5.03
CA ILE A 44 2.25 0.07 5.20
C ILE A 44 1.14 0.27 6.23
N LEU A 45 0.04 -0.49 6.13
CA LEU A 45 -1.12 -0.37 7.02
C LEU A 45 -0.73 -0.65 8.48
N LEU A 46 0.02 -1.72 8.73
CA LEU A 46 0.51 -2.05 10.07
C LEU A 46 1.44 -0.96 10.62
N THR A 47 2.35 -0.46 9.78
CA THR A 47 3.30 0.59 10.18
C THR A 47 2.57 1.90 10.47
N ASP A 48 1.61 2.28 9.64
CA ASP A 48 0.80 3.48 9.86
C ASP A 48 0.02 3.38 11.16
N PHE A 49 -0.67 2.25 11.37
CA PHE A 49 -1.53 2.07 12.53
C PHE A 49 -0.74 1.93 13.84
N TYR A 50 0.23 1.00 13.91
CA TYR A 50 0.92 0.71 15.16
C TYR A 50 2.08 1.67 15.47
N ILE A 51 2.86 2.05 14.45
CA ILE A 51 4.09 2.80 14.68
C ILE A 51 3.85 4.30 14.56
N ILE A 52 3.12 4.76 13.55
CA ILE A 52 2.92 6.20 13.31
C ILE A 52 1.76 6.73 14.15
N LYS A 53 0.59 6.13 14.04
CA LYS A 53 -0.62 6.54 14.75
C LYS A 53 -0.71 6.01 16.19
N ARG A 54 0.19 5.08 16.58
CA ARG A 54 0.23 4.47 17.91
C ARG A 54 -1.13 3.93 18.36
N SER A 55 -1.81 3.22 17.44
CA SER A 55 -3.15 2.64 17.65
C SER A 55 -4.25 3.66 18.00
N LYS A 56 -4.03 4.94 17.75
CA LYS A 56 -5.03 5.99 17.95
C LYS A 56 -5.75 6.28 16.65
N VAL A 57 -7.03 5.97 16.60
CA VAL A 57 -7.92 6.28 15.48
C VAL A 57 -8.99 7.24 15.97
N TYR A 58 -9.13 8.36 15.29
CA TYR A 58 -10.20 9.33 15.55
C TYR A 58 -11.36 8.98 14.63
N VAL A 59 -12.36 8.29 15.20
CA VAL A 59 -13.48 7.72 14.43
C VAL A 59 -14.30 8.81 13.75
N ASP A 60 -14.50 9.94 14.43
CA ASP A 60 -15.29 11.06 13.89
C ASP A 60 -14.61 11.68 12.65
N ASP A 61 -13.27 11.76 12.64
CA ASP A 61 -12.50 12.31 11.52
C ASP A 61 -12.43 11.35 10.31
N LEU A 62 -12.77 10.06 10.48
CA LEU A 62 -12.80 9.07 9.40
C LEU A 62 -13.93 9.33 8.39
N PHE A 63 -15.00 9.97 8.86
CA PHE A 63 -16.18 10.30 8.06
C PHE A 63 -16.18 11.74 7.55
N ASP A 64 -15.10 12.50 7.82
CA ASP A 64 -14.96 13.87 7.35
C ASP A 64 -14.34 13.90 5.95
N ASP A 65 -15.18 14.07 4.95
CA ASP A 65 -14.81 14.16 3.52
C ASP A 65 -14.35 15.57 3.11
N THR A 66 -14.12 16.47 4.07
CA THR A 66 -13.67 17.82 3.75
C THR A 66 -12.15 17.89 3.55
N PRO A 67 -11.63 18.85 2.75
CA PRO A 67 -10.21 19.08 2.59
C PRO A 67 -9.47 19.44 3.89
N LYS A 68 -10.22 19.75 4.96
CA LYS A 68 -9.70 20.04 6.31
C LYS A 68 -9.66 18.80 7.20
N GLY A 69 -10.26 17.69 6.77
CA GLY A 69 -10.29 16.43 7.50
C GLY A 69 -8.88 15.86 7.73
N ARG A 70 -8.64 15.32 8.91
CA ARG A 70 -7.33 14.76 9.33
C ARG A 70 -6.82 13.66 8.40
N TYR A 71 -7.73 12.89 7.79
CA TYR A 71 -7.41 11.76 6.91
C TYR A 71 -7.52 12.10 5.43
N TRP A 72 -7.79 13.37 5.08
CA TRP A 72 -7.91 13.80 3.68
C TRP A 72 -6.58 13.72 2.92
N TYR A 73 -5.44 13.86 3.59
CA TYR A 73 -4.10 13.89 2.99
C TYR A 73 -4.03 14.85 1.78
N LYS A 74 -3.45 14.41 0.67
CA LYS A 74 -3.38 15.18 -0.57
C LYS A 74 -4.46 14.65 -1.52
N SER A 75 -5.63 15.32 -1.57
CA SER A 75 -6.77 14.91 -2.43
C SER A 75 -7.20 13.44 -2.22
N GLY A 76 -7.24 12.97 -0.99
CA GLY A 76 -7.63 11.61 -0.65
C GLY A 76 -6.53 10.56 -0.73
N PHE A 77 -5.31 10.91 -1.17
CA PHE A 77 -4.19 10.00 -1.30
C PHE A 77 -3.04 10.34 -0.35
N ASN A 78 -2.46 9.32 0.27
CA ASN A 78 -1.23 9.47 1.05
C ASN A 78 -0.01 9.28 0.13
N PRO A 79 0.71 10.35 -0.26
CA PRO A 79 1.82 10.25 -1.20
C PRO A 79 2.98 9.41 -0.68
N LYS A 80 3.21 9.38 0.64
CA LYS A 80 4.25 8.55 1.27
C LYS A 80 3.92 7.07 1.16
N ALA A 81 2.64 6.72 1.35
CA ALA A 81 2.20 5.34 1.19
C ALA A 81 2.43 4.87 -0.25
N ILE A 82 2.12 5.72 -1.24
CA ILE A 82 2.35 5.41 -2.65
C ILE A 82 3.85 5.27 -2.95
N LEU A 83 4.69 6.20 -2.45
CA LEU A 83 6.15 6.15 -2.63
C LEU A 83 6.79 4.93 -1.96
N ALA A 84 6.24 4.42 -0.86
CA ALA A 84 6.70 3.19 -0.24
C ALA A 84 6.16 1.94 -0.94
N LEU A 85 4.93 2.01 -1.46
CA LEU A 85 4.25 0.91 -2.13
C LEU A 85 4.92 0.53 -3.45
N LEU A 86 5.13 1.53 -4.34
CA LEU A 86 5.61 1.28 -5.71
C LEU A 86 6.94 0.51 -5.77
N PRO A 87 8.02 0.90 -5.08
CA PRO A 87 9.27 0.16 -5.13
C PRO A 87 9.14 -1.23 -4.50
N SER A 88 8.32 -1.36 -3.44
CA SER A 88 8.12 -2.65 -2.78
C SER A 88 7.38 -3.64 -3.67
N VAL A 89 6.35 -3.17 -4.38
CA VAL A 89 5.62 -3.97 -5.38
C VAL A 89 6.56 -4.34 -6.54
N ALA A 90 7.33 -3.37 -7.07
CA ALA A 90 8.25 -3.63 -8.17
C ALA A 90 9.28 -4.72 -7.81
N ILE A 91 9.85 -4.67 -6.61
CA ILE A 91 10.78 -5.69 -6.13
C ILE A 91 10.07 -7.05 -5.98
N GLY A 92 8.86 -7.08 -5.42
CA GLY A 92 8.06 -8.30 -5.29
C GLY A 92 7.78 -8.95 -6.65
N LEU A 93 7.39 -8.16 -7.65
CA LEU A 93 7.15 -8.63 -9.03
C LEU A 93 8.44 -9.14 -9.68
N ILE A 94 9.56 -8.42 -9.52
CA ILE A 94 10.85 -8.86 -10.05
C ILE A 94 11.24 -10.22 -9.48
N ILE A 95 11.09 -10.41 -8.17
CA ILE A 95 11.38 -11.69 -7.51
C ILE A 95 10.48 -12.80 -8.06
N SER A 96 9.20 -12.53 -8.26
CA SER A 96 8.22 -13.51 -8.76
C SER A 96 8.48 -13.93 -10.22
N PHE A 97 9.01 -13.03 -11.06
CA PHE A 97 9.26 -13.33 -12.47
C PHE A 97 10.65 -13.91 -12.78
N ILE A 98 11.58 -13.92 -11.82
CA ILE A 98 12.92 -14.49 -12.03
C ILE A 98 12.92 -15.98 -11.62
N PRO A 99 13.10 -16.93 -12.57
CA PRO A 99 13.06 -18.36 -12.24
C PRO A 99 14.11 -18.78 -11.22
N ALA A 100 15.28 -18.14 -11.20
CA ALA A 100 16.34 -18.41 -10.24
C ALA A 100 15.97 -18.06 -8.79
N LEU A 101 14.95 -17.24 -8.58
CA LEU A 101 14.47 -16.79 -7.27
C LEU A 101 13.15 -17.49 -6.86
N HIS A 102 12.76 -18.57 -7.54
CA HIS A 102 11.49 -19.25 -7.29
C HIS A 102 11.30 -19.68 -5.82
N GLU A 103 12.35 -20.15 -5.16
CA GLU A 103 12.30 -20.48 -3.73
C GLU A 103 12.02 -19.23 -2.86
N VAL A 104 12.58 -18.09 -3.26
CA VAL A 104 12.39 -16.80 -2.56
C VAL A 104 11.04 -16.19 -2.89
N ALA A 105 10.51 -16.47 -4.09
CA ALA A 105 9.20 -15.98 -4.53
C ALA A 105 8.06 -16.41 -3.59
N ASN A 106 8.15 -17.62 -3.01
CA ASN A 106 7.20 -18.09 -2.00
C ASN A 106 7.13 -17.18 -0.75
N PHE A 107 8.20 -16.44 -0.48
CA PHE A 107 8.29 -15.48 0.62
C PHE A 107 8.15 -14.03 0.17
N SER A 108 7.86 -13.77 -1.11
CA SER A 108 7.77 -12.41 -1.69
C SER A 108 6.78 -11.52 -0.95
N TRP A 109 5.68 -12.08 -0.46
CA TRP A 109 4.70 -11.39 0.36
C TRP A 109 5.32 -10.78 1.63
N PHE A 110 6.10 -11.57 2.38
CA PHE A 110 6.79 -11.09 3.59
C PHE A 110 7.86 -10.06 3.26
N ILE A 111 8.66 -10.31 2.22
CA ILE A 111 9.70 -9.40 1.76
C ILE A 111 9.06 -8.05 1.40
N GLY A 112 7.99 -8.06 0.63
CA GLY A 112 7.23 -6.87 0.26
C GLY A 112 6.66 -6.13 1.46
N ALA A 113 6.11 -6.85 2.45
CA ALA A 113 5.56 -6.27 3.67
C ALA A 113 6.63 -5.59 4.53
N PHE A 114 7.76 -6.24 4.77
CA PHE A 114 8.86 -5.66 5.56
C PHE A 114 9.53 -4.48 4.85
N LEU A 115 9.75 -4.61 3.54
CA LEU A 115 10.36 -3.55 2.73
C LEU A 115 9.50 -2.29 2.73
N SER A 116 8.21 -2.44 2.47
CA SER A 116 7.26 -1.32 2.47
C SER A 116 7.11 -0.69 3.85
N ALA A 117 7.08 -1.50 4.90
CA ALA A 117 7.03 -1.03 6.29
C ALA A 117 8.26 -0.19 6.63
N GLY A 118 9.47 -0.65 6.25
CA GLY A 118 10.73 0.06 6.44
C GLY A 118 10.77 1.37 5.67
N CYS A 119 10.45 1.33 4.37
CA CYS A 119 10.40 2.52 3.50
C CYS A 119 9.39 3.55 4.01
N TYR A 120 8.19 3.11 4.36
CA TYR A 120 7.13 4.01 4.86
C TYR A 120 7.53 4.66 6.19
N ARG A 121 8.10 3.88 7.12
CA ARG A 121 8.63 4.42 8.37
C ARG A 121 9.75 5.44 8.15
N TRP A 122 10.65 5.17 7.22
CA TRP A 122 11.75 6.07 6.89
C TRP A 122 11.23 7.39 6.30
N LEU A 123 10.32 7.33 5.33
CA LEU A 123 9.68 8.50 4.74
C LEU A 123 8.90 9.32 5.77
N ALA A 124 8.20 8.66 6.70
CA ALA A 124 7.47 9.34 7.76
C ALA A 124 8.38 10.03 8.78
N ARG A 125 9.59 9.48 9.03
CA ARG A 125 10.59 10.10 9.91
C ARG A 125 11.27 11.30 9.26
N ALA A 126 11.69 11.18 8.00
CA ALA A 126 12.35 12.24 7.26
C ALA A 126 11.52 13.52 7.22
N GLU A 127 10.20 13.40 7.13
CA GLU A 127 9.30 14.55 7.14
C GLU A 127 9.13 15.18 8.52
N LYS A 128 9.14 14.37 9.58
CA LYS A 128 9.10 14.90 10.96
C LYS A 128 10.36 15.70 11.28
N GLU A 129 11.51 15.31 10.76
CA GLU A 129 12.78 16.01 10.94
C GLU A 129 12.87 17.28 10.09
N SER A 130 12.23 17.31 8.91
CA SER A 130 12.22 18.49 8.04
C SER A 130 11.25 19.60 8.48
N GLY A 131 10.47 19.36 9.53
CA GLY A 131 9.58 20.37 10.12
C GLY A 131 8.41 20.82 9.22
N VAL A 132 8.24 20.20 8.05
CA VAL A 132 7.31 20.65 7.01
C VAL A 132 5.86 20.23 7.31
N LEU A 133 5.66 19.17 8.09
CA LEU A 133 4.32 18.73 8.46
C LEU A 133 4.27 18.33 9.94
N GLY A 134 3.40 18.99 10.68
CA GLY A 134 2.98 18.50 11.98
C GLY A 134 2.41 17.09 11.86
N TYR A 135 2.41 16.36 12.96
CA TYR A 135 1.92 14.98 13.12
C TYR A 135 0.52 14.70 12.51
N ASN A 136 -0.22 15.73 12.15
CA ASN A 136 -1.59 15.71 11.64
C ASN A 136 -1.71 16.04 10.13
N GLY A 137 -0.62 16.13 9.37
CA GLY A 137 -0.68 16.54 7.96
C GLY A 137 -1.08 17.99 7.74
N GLN A 138 -1.21 18.77 8.81
CA GLN A 138 -1.44 20.21 8.71
C GLN A 138 -0.09 20.93 8.58
N VAL A 139 -0.03 21.87 7.66
CA VAL A 139 1.11 22.80 7.55
C VAL A 139 1.13 23.62 8.82
N VAL A 140 2.06 23.33 9.73
CA VAL A 140 2.35 24.21 10.85
C VAL A 140 3.18 25.35 10.29
N VAL A 141 2.54 26.41 9.85
CA VAL A 141 3.23 27.68 9.61
C VAL A 141 3.72 28.15 10.97
N SER A 142 5.04 28.08 11.21
CA SER A 142 5.67 28.75 12.32
C SER A 142 5.31 30.25 12.21
N LYS A 143 4.50 30.75 13.14
CA LYS A 143 4.37 32.18 13.36
C LYS A 143 5.54 32.57 14.27
N ASP A 144 6.61 33.08 13.67
CA ASP A 144 7.54 33.96 14.34
C ASP A 144 6.92 35.33 14.53
#